data_08f71c1bd05596b58b34c5ade0c5af03
#
_entry.id   08f71c1bd05596b58b34c5ade0c5af03
#
_cell.length_a   1.000
_cell.length_b   1.000
_cell.length_c   1.000
_cell.angle_alpha   90.00
_cell.angle_beta   90.00
_cell.angle_gamma   90.00
#
_symmetry.space_group_name_H-M   'P 1'
#
loop_
_entity.id
_entity.type
_entity.pdbx_description
1 polymer ?
#
loop_
_entity_poly.entity_id
_entity_poly.type
_entity_poly.pdbx_seq_one_letter_code
_entity_poly.pdbx_strand_id
1 'polypeptide(L)'
;MRTVLTILLLAGSALSMSPSAQGRPAWLDPYRDNADKLIKAATADQFAWDRVAELTDTYGQRISGSDNLNRAIAWAVETMKKDGLENVHTERVMVPKWVRGAESLEITNPPHHVVPMLGLGGSIATPPAGIEAEVLVVGSGDELTKRAAEAKGKIVLFNVPYTNYGETVAYRSGGARMAAQHGAVAMLVRAVGPIGLRTPHTGNMNYGDDTVAKIPAAAIPVEDTLRIQRLTNRGIKVRLRLKMEAHFAPDVESLNVVGEIRGSEHPGEIVLIGCHFDSWDVGTGASDDGVGCIVGWEAARLMKQLSIRPKRTVRVVLFTNEENGMRGGNGYRDQHAEDAPNHIMAFESDSGVFAPARLAFTGSDAARKIVAEIGTLLAPLGLQEIGPGGGGADIGPIAMLGKVPMMSYSGDPTKYFTIHHTPADTVDRIEPAEVSKAAASIAAMIYVVADMPQALPK
;
A
#
# COMPACT_ATOMS: atom_id res chain seq x y z
N MET A 1 -68.83 -40.14 12.11
CA MET A 1 -68.76 -38.68 12.06
C MET A 1 -67.30 -38.29 11.98
N ARG A 2 -66.83 -37.91 10.80
CA ARG A 2 -65.43 -37.40 10.58
C ARG A 2 -65.52 -35.89 10.39
N THR A 3 -64.93 -35.16 11.31
CA THR A 3 -64.86 -33.68 11.28
C THR A 3 -63.61 -33.28 10.45
N VAL A 4 -63.84 -32.62 9.33
CA VAL A 4 -62.79 -32.09 8.47
C VAL A 4 -62.45 -30.67 8.98
N LEU A 5 -61.20 -30.47 9.39
CA LEU A 5 -60.62 -29.13 9.79
C LEU A 5 -60.01 -28.45 8.59
N THR A 6 -60.62 -27.40 8.11
CA THR A 6 -60.15 -26.60 6.99
C THR A 6 -59.19 -25.55 7.55
N ILE A 7 -57.89 -25.67 7.19
CA ILE A 7 -56.87 -24.67 7.53
C ILE A 7 -56.84 -23.64 6.38
N LEU A 8 -57.21 -22.39 6.69
CA LEU A 8 -56.98 -21.23 5.79
C LEU A 8 -55.51 -20.80 5.90
N LEU A 9 -54.78 -20.99 4.80
CA LEU A 9 -53.47 -20.32 4.64
C LEU A 9 -53.66 -18.87 4.20
N LEU A 10 -53.37 -17.93 5.07
CA LEU A 10 -53.19 -16.53 4.70
C LEU A 10 -51.79 -16.35 4.10
N ALA A 11 -51.74 -16.18 2.79
CA ALA A 11 -50.52 -15.75 2.08
C ALA A 11 -50.28 -14.27 2.37
N GLY A 12 -49.39 -13.97 3.30
CA GLY A 12 -48.85 -12.63 3.53
C GLY A 12 -47.92 -12.26 2.41
N SER A 13 -48.31 -11.37 1.52
CA SER A 13 -47.46 -10.74 0.51
C SER A 13 -46.43 -9.83 1.22
N ALA A 14 -45.23 -10.32 1.43
CA ALA A 14 -44.12 -9.45 1.81
C ALA A 14 -43.80 -8.54 0.63
N LEU A 15 -44.23 -7.30 0.68
CA LEU A 15 -43.74 -6.27 -0.18
C LEU A 15 -42.25 -6.08 0.11
N SER A 16 -41.41 -6.64 -0.76
CA SER A 16 -40.00 -6.28 -0.82
C SER A 16 -39.90 -4.80 -1.22
N MET A 17 -39.70 -3.93 -0.25
CA MET A 17 -39.32 -2.56 -0.52
C MET A 17 -37.97 -2.60 -1.22
N SER A 18 -37.94 -2.39 -2.51
CA SER A 18 -36.73 -2.04 -3.25
C SER A 18 -36.10 -0.83 -2.56
N PRO A 19 -34.77 -0.78 -2.37
CA PRO A 19 -34.13 0.39 -1.83
C PRO A 19 -34.51 1.57 -2.72
N SER A 20 -35.06 2.61 -2.09
CA SER A 20 -35.51 3.83 -2.75
C SER A 20 -34.40 4.34 -3.67
N ALA A 21 -34.73 4.54 -4.93
CA ALA A 21 -33.95 5.40 -5.82
C ALA A 21 -33.95 6.81 -5.21
N GLN A 22 -33.04 7.10 -4.30
CA GLN A 22 -32.73 8.48 -3.93
C GLN A 22 -32.26 9.14 -5.22
N GLY A 23 -33.08 10.05 -5.76
CA GLY A 23 -32.78 10.74 -7.00
C GLY A 23 -31.40 11.38 -6.89
N ARG A 24 -30.55 11.19 -7.91
CA ARG A 24 -29.22 11.79 -7.94
C ARG A 24 -29.33 13.29 -7.74
N PRO A 25 -28.44 13.92 -6.93
CA PRO A 25 -28.48 15.36 -6.70
C PRO A 25 -28.39 16.15 -7.99
N ALA A 26 -29.31 17.09 -8.20
CA ALA A 26 -29.40 17.87 -9.45
C ALA A 26 -28.14 18.71 -9.75
N TRP A 27 -27.38 19.09 -8.72
CA TRP A 27 -26.14 19.85 -8.87
C TRP A 27 -25.05 19.06 -9.63
N LEU A 28 -25.15 17.73 -9.70
CA LEU A 28 -24.24 16.87 -10.44
C LEU A 28 -24.54 16.81 -11.94
N ASP A 29 -25.69 17.33 -12.40
CA ASP A 29 -26.08 17.25 -13.82
C ASP A 29 -25.03 17.81 -14.78
N PRO A 30 -24.34 18.94 -14.50
CA PRO A 30 -23.29 19.46 -15.38
C PRO A 30 -22.06 18.57 -15.51
N TYR A 31 -21.82 17.66 -14.56
CA TYR A 31 -20.62 16.81 -14.50
C TYR A 31 -20.82 15.44 -15.14
N ARG A 32 -22.07 15.00 -15.33
CA ARG A 32 -22.42 13.63 -15.77
C ARG A 32 -21.77 13.24 -17.08
N ASP A 33 -21.93 14.07 -18.10
CA ASP A 33 -21.40 13.76 -19.42
C ASP A 33 -19.88 13.53 -19.42
N ASN A 34 -19.14 14.34 -18.69
CA ASN A 34 -17.70 14.18 -18.60
C ASN A 34 -17.31 13.01 -17.69
N ALA A 35 -18.02 12.78 -16.58
CA ALA A 35 -17.80 11.60 -15.74
C ALA A 35 -18.07 10.31 -16.53
N ASP A 36 -19.16 10.23 -17.28
CA ASP A 36 -19.51 9.08 -18.13
C ASP A 36 -18.47 8.87 -19.25
N LYS A 37 -17.95 9.95 -19.87
CA LYS A 37 -16.87 9.86 -20.86
C LYS A 37 -15.58 9.30 -20.23
N LEU A 38 -15.21 9.77 -19.06
CA LEU A 38 -14.02 9.29 -18.32
C LEU A 38 -14.16 7.80 -17.96
N ILE A 39 -15.32 7.41 -17.40
CA ILE A 39 -15.60 6.01 -17.07
C ILE A 39 -15.55 5.14 -18.32
N LYS A 40 -16.21 5.56 -19.40
CA LYS A 40 -16.21 4.81 -20.65
C LYS A 40 -14.82 4.69 -21.25
N ALA A 41 -14.04 5.75 -21.26
CA ALA A 41 -12.69 5.73 -21.81
C ALA A 41 -11.76 4.82 -21.00
N ALA A 42 -11.78 4.90 -19.66
CA ALA A 42 -10.97 4.06 -18.79
C ALA A 42 -11.31 2.57 -18.89
N THR A 43 -12.57 2.24 -19.23
CA THR A 43 -13.04 0.85 -19.34
C THR A 43 -13.12 0.32 -20.76
N ALA A 44 -12.69 1.11 -21.76
CA ALA A 44 -12.75 0.74 -23.17
C ALA A 44 -11.68 -0.27 -23.60
N ASP A 45 -10.54 -0.28 -22.91
CA ASP A 45 -9.40 -1.13 -23.16
C ASP A 45 -8.67 -1.46 -21.87
N GLN A 46 -7.50 -2.08 -21.96
CA GLN A 46 -6.64 -2.42 -20.83
C GLN A 46 -5.37 -1.55 -20.74
N PHE A 47 -5.39 -0.36 -21.33
CA PHE A 47 -4.22 0.52 -21.42
C PHE A 47 -3.51 0.76 -20.08
N ALA A 48 -4.27 0.99 -19.02
CA ALA A 48 -3.69 1.18 -17.68
C ALA A 48 -2.98 -0.10 -17.19
N TRP A 49 -3.55 -1.28 -17.42
CA TRP A 49 -2.90 -2.55 -17.08
C TRP A 49 -1.62 -2.78 -17.89
N ASP A 50 -1.66 -2.51 -19.22
CA ASP A 50 -0.48 -2.62 -20.09
C ASP A 50 0.64 -1.69 -19.60
N ARG A 51 0.30 -0.52 -19.08
CA ARG A 51 1.28 0.42 -18.50
C ARG A 51 1.85 -0.08 -17.15
N VAL A 52 1.04 -0.74 -16.31
CA VAL A 52 1.57 -1.43 -15.10
C VAL A 52 2.54 -2.52 -15.53
N ALA A 53 2.19 -3.33 -16.53
CA ALA A 53 3.07 -4.36 -17.07
C ALA A 53 4.37 -3.76 -17.65
N GLU A 54 4.30 -2.67 -18.42
CA GLU A 54 5.49 -1.95 -18.91
C GLU A 54 6.41 -1.52 -17.76
N LEU A 55 5.84 -0.92 -16.69
CA LEU A 55 6.60 -0.50 -15.52
C LEU A 55 7.29 -1.68 -14.84
N THR A 56 6.54 -2.74 -14.56
CA THR A 56 7.01 -3.85 -13.74
C THR A 56 7.92 -4.81 -14.49
N ASP A 57 7.61 -5.11 -15.76
CA ASP A 57 8.40 -6.04 -16.56
C ASP A 57 9.70 -5.40 -17.07
N THR A 58 9.72 -4.08 -17.30
CA THR A 58 10.89 -3.38 -17.82
C THR A 58 11.85 -2.95 -16.72
N TYR A 59 11.34 -2.50 -15.58
CA TYR A 59 12.15 -1.91 -14.51
C TYR A 59 12.25 -2.83 -13.28
N GLY A 60 11.34 -3.78 -13.11
CA GLY A 60 11.35 -4.73 -12.00
C GLY A 60 11.17 -4.06 -10.63
N GLN A 61 11.83 -4.62 -9.62
CA GLN A 61 11.85 -4.07 -8.27
C GLN A 61 12.54 -2.70 -8.24
N ARG A 62 11.96 -1.77 -7.48
CA ARG A 62 12.34 -0.36 -7.51
C ARG A 62 12.67 0.19 -6.13
N ILE A 63 13.43 -0.56 -5.32
CA ILE A 63 13.80 -0.08 -3.98
C ILE A 63 14.55 1.25 -4.06
N SER A 64 14.33 2.10 -3.08
CA SER A 64 14.95 3.43 -2.97
C SER A 64 16.46 3.38 -3.12
N GLY A 65 16.99 4.25 -3.98
CA GLY A 65 18.42 4.33 -4.29
C GLY A 65 18.93 3.26 -5.25
N SER A 66 18.04 2.48 -5.89
CA SER A 66 18.41 1.52 -6.94
C SER A 66 18.46 2.16 -8.32
N ASP A 67 19.25 1.56 -9.22
CA ASP A 67 19.29 1.97 -10.63
C ASP A 67 17.95 1.71 -11.34
N ASN A 68 17.21 0.70 -10.90
CA ASN A 68 15.89 0.38 -11.44
C ASN A 68 14.89 1.52 -11.17
N LEU A 69 14.84 2.01 -9.93
CA LEU A 69 14.00 3.15 -9.60
C LEU A 69 14.39 4.40 -10.41
N ASN A 70 15.69 4.70 -10.52
CA ASN A 70 16.16 5.85 -11.30
C ASN A 70 15.75 5.78 -12.77
N ARG A 71 15.83 4.59 -13.38
CA ARG A 71 15.36 4.35 -14.77
C ARG A 71 13.85 4.48 -14.89
N ALA A 72 13.09 3.97 -13.92
CA ALA A 72 11.63 4.08 -13.89
C ALA A 72 11.19 5.55 -13.73
N ILE A 73 11.86 6.34 -12.88
CA ILE A 73 11.63 7.78 -12.73
C ILE A 73 11.86 8.51 -14.06
N ALA A 74 12.96 8.24 -14.75
CA ALA A 74 13.25 8.85 -16.04
C ALA A 74 12.16 8.50 -17.09
N TRP A 75 11.73 7.23 -17.13
CA TRP A 75 10.62 6.79 -17.97
C TRP A 75 9.31 7.50 -17.65
N ALA A 76 8.99 7.65 -16.36
CA ALA A 76 7.76 8.31 -15.93
C ALA A 76 7.72 9.78 -16.37
N VAL A 77 8.83 10.51 -16.21
CA VAL A 77 8.96 11.92 -16.66
C VAL A 77 8.71 12.03 -18.17
N GLU A 78 9.37 11.20 -18.96
CA GLU A 78 9.22 11.25 -20.43
C GLU A 78 7.83 10.80 -20.88
N THR A 79 7.24 9.82 -20.19
CA THR A 79 5.93 9.30 -20.53
C THR A 79 4.81 10.28 -20.14
N MET A 80 4.89 10.93 -18.98
CA MET A 80 3.96 11.99 -18.57
C MET A 80 3.97 13.16 -19.57
N LYS A 81 5.16 13.56 -20.07
CA LYS A 81 5.26 14.57 -21.13
C LYS A 81 4.59 14.12 -22.43
N LYS A 82 4.79 12.87 -22.84
CA LYS A 82 4.14 12.29 -24.04
C LYS A 82 2.63 12.21 -23.91
N ASP A 83 2.12 11.91 -22.70
CA ASP A 83 0.70 11.94 -22.38
C ASP A 83 0.12 13.37 -22.38
N GLY A 84 0.98 14.39 -22.47
CA GLY A 84 0.62 15.79 -22.55
C GLY A 84 0.31 16.43 -21.21
N LEU A 85 0.75 15.85 -20.09
CA LEU A 85 0.66 16.49 -18.79
C LEU A 85 1.52 17.76 -18.77
N GLU A 86 1.03 18.74 -18.05
CA GLU A 86 1.66 20.06 -17.92
C GLU A 86 2.61 20.05 -16.69
N ASN A 87 3.57 20.99 -16.65
CA ASN A 87 4.49 21.17 -15.53
C ASN A 87 5.17 19.89 -15.06
N VAL A 88 5.56 19.00 -16.00
CA VAL A 88 6.24 17.74 -15.64
C VAL A 88 7.66 18.03 -15.20
N HIS A 89 7.97 17.76 -13.94
CA HIS A 89 9.27 17.98 -13.32
C HIS A 89 9.56 16.97 -12.21
N THR A 90 10.72 17.07 -11.61
CA THR A 90 11.12 16.23 -10.48
C THR A 90 11.51 17.07 -9.27
N GLU A 91 11.27 16.55 -8.08
CA GLU A 91 11.63 17.15 -6.80
C GLU A 91 12.60 16.25 -6.05
N ARG A 92 13.71 16.84 -5.60
CA ARG A 92 14.83 16.10 -4.99
C ARG A 92 14.60 15.80 -3.54
N VAL A 93 14.94 14.58 -3.13
CA VAL A 93 15.00 14.16 -1.74
C VAL A 93 16.21 13.25 -1.50
N MET A 94 16.79 13.30 -0.30
CA MET A 94 17.83 12.36 0.11
C MET A 94 17.19 11.14 0.76
N VAL A 95 17.56 9.95 0.31
CA VAL A 95 16.97 8.69 0.76
C VAL A 95 18.04 7.73 1.28
N PRO A 96 17.73 6.92 2.31
CA PRO A 96 18.63 5.87 2.76
C PRO A 96 18.75 4.80 1.67
N LYS A 97 20.00 4.34 1.44
CA LYS A 97 20.28 3.21 0.55
C LYS A 97 20.57 1.97 1.37
N TRP A 98 19.58 1.12 1.52
CA TRP A 98 19.73 -0.18 2.14
C TRP A 98 19.93 -1.26 1.05
N VAL A 99 20.83 -2.21 1.32
CA VAL A 99 21.18 -3.31 0.41
C VAL A 99 20.99 -4.61 1.16
N ARG A 100 20.20 -5.53 0.61
CA ARG A 100 19.92 -6.86 1.18
C ARG A 100 21.16 -7.76 1.18
N GLY A 101 21.84 -7.85 0.06
CA GLY A 101 22.93 -8.80 -0.16
C GLY A 101 22.46 -10.26 -0.20
N ALA A 102 23.39 -11.20 -0.07
CA ALA A 102 23.08 -12.62 0.00
C ALA A 102 22.53 -12.99 1.39
N GLU A 103 21.55 -13.90 1.41
CA GLU A 103 20.93 -14.33 2.67
C GLU A 103 20.52 -15.80 2.61
N SER A 104 20.59 -16.48 3.75
CA SER A 104 20.15 -17.86 3.88
C SER A 104 19.79 -18.22 5.31
N LEU A 105 18.83 -19.15 5.45
CA LEU A 105 18.41 -19.71 6.73
C LEU A 105 18.27 -21.23 6.61
N GLU A 106 18.84 -21.94 7.57
CA GLU A 106 18.80 -23.40 7.64
C GLU A 106 18.47 -23.87 9.06
N ILE A 107 17.61 -24.88 9.18
CA ILE A 107 17.45 -25.64 10.44
C ILE A 107 18.58 -26.65 10.49
N THR A 108 19.49 -26.52 11.46
CA THR A 108 20.64 -27.40 11.68
C THR A 108 20.36 -28.51 12.68
N ASN A 109 19.36 -28.32 13.55
CA ASN A 109 18.83 -29.35 14.45
C ASN A 109 17.30 -29.25 14.53
N PRO A 110 16.53 -30.28 14.14
CA PRO A 110 16.94 -31.50 13.43
C PRO A 110 17.50 -31.16 12.02
N PRO A 111 18.47 -31.97 11.50
CA PRO A 111 19.27 -31.53 10.37
C PRO A 111 18.51 -31.44 9.03
N HIS A 112 19.05 -30.57 8.15
CA HIS A 112 18.84 -30.46 6.71
C HIS A 112 17.50 -29.92 6.26
N HIS A 113 17.17 -28.68 6.68
CA HIS A 113 16.04 -27.97 6.10
C HIS A 113 16.39 -26.51 5.80
N VAL A 114 16.44 -26.19 4.53
CA VAL A 114 16.45 -24.79 4.05
C VAL A 114 15.09 -24.18 4.32
N VAL A 115 15.10 -23.02 4.95
CA VAL A 115 13.91 -22.21 5.24
C VAL A 115 13.95 -21.00 4.31
N PRO A 116 12.93 -20.76 3.48
CA PRO A 116 12.81 -19.50 2.77
C PRO A 116 12.80 -18.36 3.79
N MET A 117 13.49 -17.27 3.47
CA MET A 117 13.54 -16.11 4.33
C MET A 117 13.64 -14.84 3.49
N LEU A 118 13.27 -13.72 4.07
CA LEU A 118 13.60 -12.39 3.57
C LEU A 118 14.08 -11.54 4.75
N GLY A 119 15.29 -11.02 4.65
CA GLY A 119 15.79 -10.02 5.58
C GLY A 119 14.84 -8.83 5.63
N LEU A 120 14.64 -8.25 6.80
CA LEU A 120 13.81 -7.06 6.95
C LEU A 120 14.57 -5.81 6.51
N GLY A 121 13.87 -4.89 5.85
CA GLY A 121 14.43 -3.60 5.45
C GLY A 121 14.98 -2.83 6.65
N GLY A 122 16.22 -2.34 6.54
CA GLY A 122 16.92 -1.71 7.65
C GLY A 122 17.68 -2.68 8.58
N SER A 123 17.59 -3.99 8.35
CA SER A 123 18.40 -4.98 9.08
C SER A 123 19.89 -4.85 8.79
N ILE A 124 20.70 -5.41 9.69
CA ILE A 124 22.16 -5.49 9.59
C ILE A 124 22.61 -6.90 9.19
N ALA A 125 23.86 -7.02 8.74
CA ALA A 125 24.52 -8.29 8.44
C ALA A 125 24.73 -9.16 9.69
N THR A 126 24.87 -10.46 9.48
CA THR A 126 25.47 -11.38 10.43
C THR A 126 27.01 -11.25 10.38
N PRO A 127 27.75 -11.77 11.38
CA PRO A 127 29.16 -12.07 11.18
C PRO A 127 29.38 -12.96 9.94
N PRO A 128 30.57 -12.92 9.27
CA PRO A 128 30.80 -13.68 8.04
C PRO A 128 30.55 -15.20 8.16
N ALA A 129 30.78 -15.78 9.34
CA ALA A 129 30.48 -17.18 9.62
C ALA A 129 28.97 -17.49 9.75
N GLY A 130 28.15 -16.44 9.83
CA GLY A 130 26.74 -16.55 10.18
C GLY A 130 26.53 -16.61 11.70
N ILE A 131 25.27 -16.76 12.09
CA ILE A 131 24.84 -16.99 13.46
C ILE A 131 24.20 -18.36 13.53
N GLU A 132 24.70 -19.24 14.40
CA GLU A 132 24.06 -20.52 14.69
C GLU A 132 23.64 -20.57 16.15
N ALA A 133 22.35 -20.59 16.42
CA ALA A 133 21.80 -20.57 17.77
C ALA A 133 20.50 -21.36 17.91
N GLU A 134 20.15 -21.70 19.15
CA GLU A 134 18.84 -22.27 19.51
C GLU A 134 17.75 -21.22 19.33
N VAL A 135 16.55 -21.66 18.94
CA VAL A 135 15.39 -20.78 18.77
C VAL A 135 14.59 -20.69 20.05
N LEU A 136 14.22 -19.47 20.42
CA LEU A 136 13.17 -19.19 21.41
C LEU A 136 11.92 -18.71 20.63
N VAL A 137 10.85 -19.51 20.61
CA VAL A 137 9.57 -19.12 20.01
C VAL A 137 8.72 -18.43 21.05
N VAL A 138 8.16 -17.28 20.69
CA VAL A 138 7.25 -16.48 21.54
C VAL A 138 6.05 -15.98 20.73
N GLY A 139 4.88 -15.93 21.37
CA GLY A 139 3.63 -15.45 20.76
C GLY A 139 3.35 -13.96 20.97
N SER A 140 4.17 -13.27 21.78
CA SER A 140 4.01 -11.84 22.03
C SER A 140 5.26 -11.22 22.68
N GLY A 141 5.34 -9.89 22.71
CA GLY A 141 6.35 -9.15 23.46
C GLY A 141 6.26 -9.37 24.96
N ASP A 142 5.05 -9.50 25.49
CA ASP A 142 4.84 -9.83 26.92
C ASP A 142 5.36 -11.22 27.27
N GLU A 143 5.16 -12.21 26.40
CA GLU A 143 5.73 -13.53 26.59
C GLU A 143 7.26 -13.48 26.57
N LEU A 144 7.83 -12.74 25.61
CA LEU A 144 9.29 -12.54 25.57
C LEU A 144 9.82 -11.93 26.87
N THR A 145 9.14 -10.90 27.39
CA THR A 145 9.53 -10.26 28.67
C THR A 145 9.47 -11.23 29.84
N LYS A 146 8.44 -12.06 29.93
CA LYS A 146 8.32 -13.11 30.96
C LYS A 146 9.42 -14.17 30.87
N ARG A 147 9.92 -14.41 29.64
CA ARG A 147 10.95 -15.41 29.35
C ARG A 147 12.32 -14.77 29.01
N ALA A 148 12.53 -13.53 29.45
CA ALA A 148 13.73 -12.73 29.14
C ALA A 148 15.05 -13.49 29.37
N ALA A 149 15.15 -14.22 30.48
CA ALA A 149 16.36 -15.02 30.84
C ALA A 149 16.67 -16.12 29.80
N GLU A 150 15.64 -16.61 29.06
CA GLU A 150 15.81 -17.62 28.04
C GLU A 150 16.30 -17.05 26.69
N ALA A 151 16.12 -15.74 26.45
CA ALA A 151 16.40 -15.11 25.17
C ALA A 151 17.89 -14.89 24.90
N LYS A 152 18.68 -14.78 25.96
CA LYS A 152 20.13 -14.48 25.87
C LYS A 152 20.86 -15.52 25.00
N GLY A 153 21.52 -15.07 23.95
CA GLY A 153 22.29 -15.90 23.03
C GLY A 153 21.44 -16.76 22.08
N LYS A 154 20.13 -16.55 22.03
CA LYS A 154 19.21 -17.29 21.15
C LYS A 154 18.74 -16.43 19.98
N ILE A 155 18.17 -17.09 18.97
CA ILE A 155 17.36 -16.47 17.91
C ILE A 155 15.94 -16.41 18.45
N VAL A 156 15.37 -15.21 18.60
CA VAL A 156 13.97 -15.06 19.01
C VAL A 156 13.09 -15.11 17.76
N LEU A 157 12.10 -16.00 17.76
CA LEU A 157 11.08 -16.12 16.69
C LEU A 157 9.73 -15.67 17.25
N PHE A 158 9.21 -14.54 16.73
CA PHE A 158 7.85 -14.10 17.00
C PHE A 158 6.86 -14.89 16.12
N ASN A 159 6.11 -15.80 16.73
CA ASN A 159 5.03 -16.56 16.11
C ASN A 159 3.67 -15.93 16.43
N VAL A 160 3.43 -14.74 15.91
CA VAL A 160 2.18 -14.02 16.12
C VAL A 160 1.22 -14.30 14.95
N PRO A 161 0.02 -14.87 15.20
CA PRO A 161 -0.96 -15.08 14.15
C PRO A 161 -1.37 -13.77 13.48
N TYR A 162 -1.51 -13.78 12.16
CA TYR A 162 -2.03 -12.65 11.42
C TYR A 162 -3.53 -12.49 11.68
N THR A 163 -3.93 -11.33 12.20
CA THR A 163 -5.33 -10.92 12.39
C THR A 163 -5.69 -9.82 11.41
N ASN A 164 -4.91 -8.76 11.43
CA ASN A 164 -4.89 -7.67 10.46
C ASN A 164 -3.49 -7.05 10.44
N TYR A 165 -3.21 -6.25 9.41
CA TYR A 165 -1.89 -5.68 9.21
C TYR A 165 -1.48 -4.76 10.38
N GLY A 166 -2.36 -3.84 10.79
CA GLY A 166 -2.06 -2.84 11.82
C GLY A 166 -1.64 -3.44 13.16
N GLU A 167 -2.27 -4.53 13.57
CA GLU A 167 -1.93 -5.21 14.83
C GLU A 167 -0.66 -6.06 14.71
N THR A 168 -0.47 -6.73 13.58
CA THR A 168 0.60 -7.73 13.43
C THR A 168 1.93 -7.10 13.01
N VAL A 169 1.92 -6.00 12.27
CA VAL A 169 3.12 -5.32 11.74
C VAL A 169 4.08 -4.84 12.84
N ALA A 170 3.60 -4.56 14.04
CA ALA A 170 4.42 -4.12 15.16
C ALA A 170 5.55 -5.10 15.51
N TYR A 171 5.35 -6.40 15.28
CA TYR A 171 6.37 -7.44 15.52
C TYR A 171 7.42 -7.48 14.40
N ARG A 172 7.07 -7.09 13.19
CA ARG A 172 8.04 -6.88 12.11
C ARG A 172 8.87 -5.62 12.37
N SER A 173 8.21 -4.50 12.61
CA SER A 173 8.87 -3.20 12.71
C SER A 173 9.68 -3.02 14.00
N GLY A 174 9.25 -3.56 15.15
CA GLY A 174 9.89 -3.39 16.45
C GLY A 174 10.49 -4.65 17.08
N GLY A 175 10.27 -5.82 16.47
CA GLY A 175 10.64 -7.11 17.06
C GLY A 175 12.14 -7.29 17.32
N ALA A 176 12.98 -6.76 16.42
CA ALA A 176 14.44 -6.82 16.60
C ALA A 176 14.90 -6.06 17.85
N ARG A 177 14.35 -4.87 18.08
CA ARG A 177 14.62 -4.10 19.29
C ARG A 177 14.16 -4.82 20.55
N MET A 178 12.93 -5.35 20.54
CA MET A 178 12.39 -6.12 21.66
C MET A 178 13.27 -7.34 21.99
N ALA A 179 13.72 -8.09 21.00
CA ALA A 179 14.56 -9.25 21.17
C ALA A 179 15.96 -8.88 21.68
N ALA A 180 16.57 -7.84 21.13
CA ALA A 180 17.90 -7.36 21.50
C ALA A 180 17.98 -6.88 22.96
N GLN A 181 16.92 -6.24 23.48
CA GLN A 181 16.82 -5.83 24.89
C GLN A 181 16.99 -6.99 25.88
N HIS A 182 16.70 -8.21 25.43
CA HIS A 182 16.84 -9.44 26.24
C HIS A 182 18.06 -10.28 25.84
N GLY A 183 18.99 -9.70 25.05
CA GLY A 183 20.26 -10.36 24.70
C GLY A 183 20.13 -11.43 23.61
N ALA A 184 19.07 -11.41 22.80
CA ALA A 184 18.98 -12.22 21.59
C ALA A 184 20.08 -11.87 20.59
N VAL A 185 20.54 -12.85 19.79
CA VAL A 185 21.58 -12.66 18.79
C VAL A 185 21.04 -12.41 17.40
N ALA A 186 19.78 -12.75 17.15
CA ALA A 186 19.02 -12.44 15.94
C ALA A 186 17.51 -12.50 16.23
N MET A 187 16.71 -11.91 15.35
CA MET A 187 15.27 -11.98 15.43
C MET A 187 14.68 -12.54 14.13
N LEU A 188 13.71 -13.42 14.26
CA LEU A 188 12.86 -13.88 13.18
C LEU A 188 11.41 -13.50 13.49
N VAL A 189 10.66 -13.15 12.45
CA VAL A 189 9.23 -12.91 12.56
C VAL A 189 8.47 -13.80 11.58
N ARG A 190 7.36 -14.37 12.04
CA ARG A 190 6.38 -14.99 11.17
C ARG A 190 5.91 -13.94 10.17
N ALA A 191 5.87 -14.30 8.88
CA ALA A 191 5.41 -13.43 7.81
C ALA A 191 4.11 -12.69 8.18
N VAL A 192 4.10 -11.37 8.00
CA VAL A 192 2.96 -10.48 8.32
C VAL A 192 1.96 -10.55 7.17
N GLY A 193 1.22 -11.64 7.14
CA GLY A 193 0.23 -11.96 6.12
C GLY A 193 -0.50 -13.27 6.45
N PRO A 194 -1.53 -13.61 5.68
CA PRO A 194 -2.20 -14.89 5.82
C PRO A 194 -1.26 -16.05 5.46
N ILE A 195 -1.67 -17.28 5.81
CA ILE A 195 -0.94 -18.47 5.36
C ILE A 195 -1.02 -18.58 3.84
N GLY A 196 0.09 -18.80 3.15
CA GLY A 196 0.10 -18.89 1.71
C GLY A 196 1.43 -19.31 1.09
N LEU A 197 1.47 -20.50 0.52
CA LEU A 197 2.48 -21.01 -0.40
C LEU A 197 3.95 -20.86 0.09
N ARG A 198 4.12 -20.90 1.40
CA ARG A 198 5.44 -20.86 2.03
C ARG A 198 6.27 -19.62 1.62
N THR A 199 5.61 -18.46 1.55
CA THR A 199 6.19 -17.20 1.11
C THR A 199 6.53 -16.31 2.32
N PRO A 200 7.79 -15.87 2.50
CA PRO A 200 8.13 -14.86 3.50
C PRO A 200 7.71 -13.46 3.01
N HIS A 201 7.30 -12.60 3.92
CA HIS A 201 6.96 -11.19 3.67
C HIS A 201 8.03 -10.30 4.29
N THR A 202 8.73 -9.50 3.48
CA THR A 202 9.69 -8.51 3.98
C THR A 202 8.97 -7.25 4.50
N GLY A 203 9.65 -6.17 4.61
CA GLY A 203 9.14 -4.86 4.99
C GLY A 203 10.06 -4.16 5.97
N ASN A 204 9.85 -2.87 6.16
CA ASN A 204 10.71 -2.04 6.97
C ASN A 204 10.66 -2.40 8.46
N MET A 205 11.80 -2.26 9.12
CA MET A 205 11.95 -2.38 10.57
C MET A 205 12.77 -1.23 11.14
N ASN A 206 12.66 -1.02 12.44
CA ASN A 206 13.33 0.07 13.12
C ASN A 206 13.95 -0.43 14.44
N TYR A 207 15.23 -0.14 14.64
CA TYR A 207 15.92 -0.42 15.90
C TYR A 207 15.58 0.60 17.01
N GLY A 208 14.89 1.69 16.69
CA GLY A 208 14.65 2.79 17.63
C GLY A 208 15.87 3.68 17.76
N ASP A 209 16.25 3.97 18.98
CA ASP A 209 17.47 4.69 19.31
C ASP A 209 18.69 3.75 19.42
N ASP A 210 19.89 4.32 19.54
CA ASP A 210 21.14 3.55 19.64
C ASP A 210 21.40 2.95 21.05
N THR A 211 20.41 2.94 21.92
CA THR A 211 20.54 2.39 23.29
C THR A 211 20.56 0.86 23.32
N VAL A 212 20.10 0.21 22.24
CA VAL A 212 20.03 -1.24 22.11
C VAL A 212 20.92 -1.71 20.97
N ALA A 213 21.67 -2.80 21.20
CA ALA A 213 22.49 -3.40 20.14
C ALA A 213 21.63 -3.81 18.94
N LYS A 214 22.07 -3.44 17.72
CA LYS A 214 21.43 -3.89 16.49
C LYS A 214 21.72 -5.37 16.29
N ILE A 215 20.69 -6.15 15.96
CA ILE A 215 20.79 -7.58 15.66
C ILE A 215 20.16 -7.88 14.29
N PRO A 216 20.65 -8.88 13.53
CA PRO A 216 20.04 -9.28 12.28
C PRO A 216 18.58 -9.69 12.45
N ALA A 217 17.73 -9.31 11.48
CA ALA A 217 16.31 -9.56 11.53
C ALA A 217 15.75 -9.99 10.18
N ALA A 218 14.90 -11.03 10.17
CA ALA A 218 14.31 -11.55 8.95
C ALA A 218 12.89 -12.09 9.17
N ALA A 219 12.10 -12.11 8.10
CA ALA A 219 10.81 -12.78 8.05
C ALA A 219 10.96 -14.20 7.51
N ILE A 220 10.17 -15.14 8.03
CA ILE A 220 10.05 -16.51 7.56
C ILE A 220 8.59 -16.88 7.31
N PRO A 221 8.30 -17.86 6.43
CA PRO A 221 6.95 -18.27 6.14
C PRO A 221 6.17 -18.74 7.37
N VAL A 222 4.86 -18.57 7.29
CA VAL A 222 3.93 -19.06 8.32
C VAL A 222 4.11 -20.56 8.56
N GLU A 223 4.25 -21.33 7.49
CA GLU A 223 4.37 -22.79 7.52
C GLU A 223 5.64 -23.25 8.25
N ASP A 224 6.77 -22.59 7.99
CA ASP A 224 8.04 -22.90 8.66
C ASP A 224 8.02 -22.46 10.12
N THR A 225 7.42 -21.29 10.41
CA THR A 225 7.19 -20.84 11.79
C THR A 225 6.39 -21.85 12.60
N LEU A 226 5.25 -22.32 12.05
CA LEU A 226 4.42 -23.33 12.69
C LEU A 226 5.13 -24.69 12.83
N ARG A 227 5.98 -25.05 11.86
CA ARG A 227 6.84 -26.22 11.97
C ARG A 227 7.81 -26.13 13.13
N ILE A 228 8.54 -25.01 13.23
CA ILE A 228 9.46 -24.76 14.33
C ILE A 228 8.73 -24.83 15.67
N GLN A 229 7.56 -24.21 15.78
CA GLN A 229 6.71 -24.27 16.96
C GLN A 229 6.35 -25.71 17.35
N ARG A 230 5.94 -26.54 16.38
CA ARG A 230 5.61 -27.96 16.64
C ARG A 230 6.82 -28.77 17.11
N LEU A 231 8.01 -28.47 16.60
CA LEU A 231 9.25 -29.12 17.02
C LEU A 231 9.60 -28.71 18.47
N THR A 232 9.56 -27.44 18.79
CA THR A 232 9.83 -26.94 20.15
C THR A 232 8.81 -27.47 21.18
N ASN A 233 7.55 -27.56 20.81
CA ASN A 233 6.50 -28.13 21.68
C ASN A 233 6.72 -29.63 21.99
N ARG A 234 7.49 -30.34 21.16
CA ARG A 234 7.91 -31.75 21.41
C ARG A 234 9.21 -31.82 22.21
N GLY A 235 9.72 -30.71 22.73
CA GLY A 235 10.95 -30.66 23.49
C GLY A 235 12.24 -30.69 22.65
N ILE A 236 12.13 -30.58 21.32
CA ILE A 236 13.30 -30.54 20.43
C ILE A 236 13.92 -29.16 20.50
N LYS A 237 15.21 -29.10 20.84
CA LYS A 237 16.00 -27.86 20.80
C LYS A 237 16.31 -27.52 19.34
N VAL A 238 15.42 -26.77 18.69
CA VAL A 238 15.60 -26.34 17.32
C VAL A 238 16.76 -25.36 17.24
N ARG A 239 17.72 -25.61 16.34
CA ARG A 239 18.85 -24.72 16.04
C ARG A 239 18.73 -24.22 14.62
N LEU A 240 19.02 -22.94 14.43
CA LEU A 240 19.05 -22.30 13.11
C LEU A 240 20.43 -21.73 12.84
N ARG A 241 20.84 -21.80 11.56
CA ARG A 241 21.99 -21.06 11.02
C ARG A 241 21.47 -19.98 10.10
N LEU A 242 21.69 -18.71 10.46
CA LEU A 242 21.32 -17.52 9.73
C LEU A 242 22.55 -16.85 9.13
N LYS A 243 22.52 -16.51 7.85
CA LYS A 243 23.51 -15.64 7.19
C LYS A 243 22.79 -14.52 6.48
N MET A 244 23.28 -13.30 6.64
CA MET A 244 22.76 -12.09 6.00
C MET A 244 23.92 -11.12 5.73
N GLU A 245 23.88 -10.47 4.56
CA GLU A 245 24.87 -9.45 4.14
C GLU A 245 24.25 -8.04 4.15
N ALA A 246 23.04 -7.89 4.70
CA ALA A 246 22.29 -6.65 4.71
C ALA A 246 23.06 -5.49 5.36
N HIS A 247 23.09 -4.35 4.68
CA HIS A 247 23.80 -3.16 5.16
C HIS A 247 23.23 -1.88 4.57
N PHE A 248 23.54 -0.76 5.21
CA PHE A 248 23.34 0.57 4.64
C PHE A 248 24.57 1.01 3.88
N ALA A 249 24.38 1.49 2.67
CA ALA A 249 25.32 2.33 1.93
C ALA A 249 25.08 3.82 2.30
N PRO A 250 25.96 4.75 1.89
CA PRO A 250 25.68 6.17 2.03
C PRO A 250 24.33 6.57 1.40
N ASP A 251 23.63 7.51 2.03
CA ASP A 251 22.42 8.09 1.48
C ASP A 251 22.65 8.63 0.06
N VAL A 252 21.64 8.51 -0.77
CA VAL A 252 21.68 8.95 -2.17
C VAL A 252 20.52 9.87 -2.50
N GLU A 253 20.65 10.63 -3.57
CA GLU A 253 19.55 11.43 -4.12
C GLU A 253 18.54 10.52 -4.80
N SER A 254 17.25 10.78 -4.58
CA SER A 254 16.12 10.24 -5.30
C SER A 254 15.14 11.37 -5.64
N LEU A 255 14.10 11.10 -6.41
CA LEU A 255 13.23 12.12 -6.99
C LEU A 255 11.77 11.71 -6.87
N ASN A 256 10.90 12.62 -6.39
CA ASN A 256 9.48 12.56 -6.70
C ASN A 256 9.28 12.99 -8.16
N VAL A 257 8.28 12.44 -8.84
CA VAL A 257 7.87 12.89 -10.19
C VAL A 257 6.53 13.59 -10.08
N VAL A 258 6.45 14.80 -10.61
CA VAL A 258 5.23 15.62 -10.61
C VAL A 258 4.74 15.83 -12.03
N GLY A 259 3.43 15.72 -12.26
CA GLY A 259 2.77 16.08 -13.51
C GLY A 259 1.39 16.66 -13.23
N GLU A 260 0.90 17.58 -14.08
CA GLU A 260 -0.33 18.33 -13.81
C GLU A 260 -1.28 18.40 -15.00
N ILE A 261 -2.56 18.54 -14.68
CA ILE A 261 -3.56 19.21 -15.51
C ILE A 261 -3.82 20.56 -14.84
N ARG A 262 -3.31 21.63 -15.41
CA ARG A 262 -3.45 22.96 -14.83
C ARG A 262 -4.90 23.43 -14.84
N GLY A 263 -5.40 23.92 -13.72
CA GLY A 263 -6.75 24.43 -13.57
C GLY A 263 -7.06 25.61 -14.48
N SER A 264 -8.29 25.67 -14.96
CA SER A 264 -8.76 26.73 -15.88
C SER A 264 -9.12 28.04 -15.18
N GLU A 265 -9.63 27.96 -13.95
CA GLU A 265 -10.12 29.12 -13.18
C GLU A 265 -9.34 29.35 -11.88
N HIS A 266 -8.96 28.27 -11.19
CA HIS A 266 -8.27 28.29 -9.90
C HIS A 266 -6.98 27.47 -9.95
N PRO A 267 -5.97 27.83 -10.78
CA PRO A 267 -4.76 27.04 -10.98
C PRO A 267 -3.89 26.90 -9.71
N GLY A 268 -4.07 27.76 -8.72
CA GLY A 268 -3.38 27.66 -7.42
C GLY A 268 -4.04 26.71 -6.42
N GLU A 269 -5.26 26.25 -6.68
CA GLU A 269 -5.93 25.24 -5.87
C GLU A 269 -5.67 23.84 -6.43
N ILE A 270 -5.27 22.91 -5.58
CA ILE A 270 -4.71 21.60 -6.00
C ILE A 270 -5.59 20.45 -5.50
N VAL A 271 -5.97 19.56 -6.41
CA VAL A 271 -6.43 18.23 -6.09
C VAL A 271 -5.27 17.28 -6.35
N LEU A 272 -4.70 16.74 -5.26
CA LEU A 272 -3.51 15.90 -5.29
C LEU A 272 -3.88 14.43 -5.49
N ILE A 273 -3.19 13.75 -6.39
CA ILE A 273 -3.17 12.29 -6.53
C ILE A 273 -1.76 11.83 -6.20
N GLY A 274 -1.61 11.07 -5.13
CA GLY A 274 -0.34 10.51 -4.65
C GLY A 274 -0.31 8.99 -4.77
N CYS A 275 0.90 8.45 -4.83
CA CYS A 275 1.24 7.04 -4.78
C CYS A 275 2.73 6.91 -4.55
N HIS A 276 3.24 5.75 -4.09
CA HIS A 276 4.69 5.57 -4.09
C HIS A 276 5.20 4.78 -5.30
N PHE A 277 6.30 5.27 -5.85
CA PHE A 277 6.86 4.74 -7.08
C PHE A 277 8.01 3.75 -6.82
N ASP A 278 8.57 3.77 -5.63
CA ASP A 278 9.47 2.72 -5.17
C ASP A 278 8.69 1.45 -4.79
N SER A 279 9.39 0.37 -4.60
CA SER A 279 8.87 -0.91 -4.13
C SER A 279 9.96 -1.66 -3.39
N TRP A 280 9.62 -2.72 -2.69
CA TRP A 280 10.63 -3.63 -2.14
C TRP A 280 11.49 -4.25 -3.26
N ASP A 281 12.66 -4.74 -2.87
CA ASP A 281 13.64 -5.41 -3.73
C ASP A 281 13.30 -6.89 -4.03
N VAL A 282 12.03 -7.25 -3.84
CA VAL A 282 11.46 -8.58 -4.11
C VAL A 282 10.17 -8.42 -4.89
N GLY A 283 9.85 -9.37 -5.76
CA GLY A 283 8.74 -9.18 -6.69
C GLY A 283 9.03 -8.07 -7.69
N THR A 284 8.00 -7.47 -8.26
CA THR A 284 8.11 -6.33 -9.19
C THR A 284 7.37 -5.09 -8.70
N GLY A 285 6.76 -5.13 -7.50
CA GLY A 285 5.99 -4.03 -6.95
C GLY A 285 4.81 -3.65 -7.83
N ALA A 286 4.05 -4.65 -8.28
CA ALA A 286 2.91 -4.41 -9.16
C ALA A 286 1.68 -3.92 -8.40
N SER A 287 1.37 -4.58 -7.26
CA SER A 287 0.27 -4.18 -6.39
C SER A 287 0.68 -3.13 -5.36
N ASP A 288 1.97 -3.10 -5.02
CA ASP A 288 2.57 -2.29 -3.99
C ASP A 288 3.79 -1.52 -4.57
N ASP A 289 3.65 -0.30 -5.15
CA ASP A 289 2.40 0.40 -5.45
C ASP A 289 2.35 0.82 -6.94
N GLY A 290 2.92 -0.01 -7.82
CA GLY A 290 2.91 0.27 -9.28
C GLY A 290 1.52 0.54 -9.83
N VAL A 291 0.53 -0.27 -9.45
CA VAL A 291 -0.84 -0.11 -9.93
C VAL A 291 -1.50 1.16 -9.40
N GLY A 292 -1.29 1.51 -8.14
CA GLY A 292 -1.82 2.75 -7.57
C GLY A 292 -1.28 3.99 -8.28
N CYS A 293 0.01 4.00 -8.58
CA CYS A 293 0.63 5.05 -9.37
C CYS A 293 0.00 5.16 -10.77
N ILE A 294 -0.14 4.05 -11.47
CA ILE A 294 -0.66 4.06 -12.84
C ILE A 294 -2.13 4.45 -12.89
N VAL A 295 -3.01 3.97 -11.99
CA VAL A 295 -4.43 4.35 -12.04
C VAL A 295 -4.66 5.83 -11.71
N GLY A 296 -3.85 6.39 -10.80
CA GLY A 296 -3.88 7.83 -10.50
C GLY A 296 -3.39 8.69 -11.68
N TRP A 297 -2.29 8.29 -12.29
CA TRP A 297 -1.75 8.93 -13.47
C TRP A 297 -2.71 8.81 -14.68
N GLU A 298 -3.31 7.64 -14.89
CA GLU A 298 -4.29 7.40 -15.95
C GLU A 298 -5.50 8.33 -15.83
N ALA A 299 -5.96 8.62 -14.62
CA ALA A 299 -7.03 9.58 -14.40
C ALA A 299 -6.69 10.97 -15.00
N ALA A 300 -5.48 11.47 -14.79
CA ALA A 300 -5.02 12.72 -15.37
C ALA A 300 -4.83 12.61 -16.91
N ARG A 301 -4.24 11.51 -17.39
CA ARG A 301 -4.05 11.26 -18.82
C ARG A 301 -5.40 11.27 -19.59
N LEU A 302 -6.41 10.61 -19.04
CA LEU A 302 -7.75 10.57 -19.65
C LEU A 302 -8.40 11.95 -19.71
N MET A 303 -8.28 12.77 -18.66
CA MET A 303 -8.75 14.16 -18.69
C MET A 303 -8.07 14.94 -19.84
N LYS A 304 -6.76 14.78 -19.99
CA LYS A 304 -6.02 15.43 -21.08
C LYS A 304 -6.46 14.93 -22.46
N GLN A 305 -6.56 13.62 -22.65
CA GLN A 305 -6.96 12.99 -23.91
C GLN A 305 -8.36 13.43 -24.35
N LEU A 306 -9.29 13.53 -23.40
CA LEU A 306 -10.68 13.93 -23.67
C LEU A 306 -10.88 15.45 -23.67
N SER A 307 -9.80 16.23 -23.54
CA SER A 307 -9.86 17.70 -23.47
C SER A 307 -10.75 18.21 -22.32
N ILE A 308 -10.82 17.46 -21.23
CA ILE A 308 -11.51 17.84 -19.99
C ILE A 308 -10.52 18.61 -19.11
N ARG A 309 -10.76 19.91 -18.96
CA ARG A 309 -9.92 20.78 -18.16
C ARG A 309 -10.69 21.30 -16.95
N PRO A 310 -10.47 20.75 -15.76
CA PRO A 310 -11.19 21.18 -14.56
C PRO A 310 -10.81 22.60 -14.13
N LYS A 311 -11.59 23.19 -13.22
CA LYS A 311 -11.35 24.53 -12.69
C LYS A 311 -10.07 24.62 -11.85
N ARG A 312 -9.76 23.56 -11.09
CA ARG A 312 -8.59 23.43 -10.20
C ARG A 312 -7.54 22.53 -10.83
N THR A 313 -6.31 22.72 -10.43
CA THR A 313 -5.20 21.87 -10.85
C THR A 313 -5.36 20.45 -10.29
N VAL A 314 -5.29 19.46 -11.15
CA VAL A 314 -5.10 18.06 -10.77
C VAL A 314 -3.60 17.77 -10.86
N ARG A 315 -2.98 17.46 -9.74
CA ARG A 315 -1.55 17.17 -9.62
C ARG A 315 -1.34 15.70 -9.29
N VAL A 316 -0.58 15.01 -10.10
CA VAL A 316 -0.12 13.64 -9.86
C VAL A 316 1.30 13.70 -9.31
N VAL A 317 1.56 13.03 -8.19
CA VAL A 317 2.90 12.90 -7.60
C VAL A 317 3.20 11.42 -7.40
N LEU A 318 4.26 10.96 -8.06
CA LEU A 318 4.83 9.65 -7.83
C LEU A 318 5.93 9.83 -6.77
N PHE A 319 5.64 9.47 -5.54
CA PHE A 319 6.54 9.63 -4.41
C PHE A 319 7.65 8.58 -4.43
N THR A 320 8.81 8.93 -3.91
CA THR A 320 9.93 8.00 -3.71
C THR A 320 10.11 7.69 -2.23
N ASN A 321 10.62 6.49 -1.92
CA ASN A 321 11.03 6.10 -0.56
C ASN A 321 9.89 6.02 0.46
N GLU A 322 8.72 5.54 0.09
CA GLU A 322 7.68 5.18 1.05
C GLU A 322 8.13 3.97 1.87
N GLU A 323 8.52 2.90 1.19
CA GLU A 323 8.78 1.56 1.70
C GLU A 323 9.78 1.51 2.87
N ASN A 324 10.79 2.37 2.84
CA ASN A 324 11.84 2.35 3.85
C ASN A 324 12.28 3.73 4.36
N GLY A 325 11.41 4.75 4.31
CA GLY A 325 11.82 6.04 4.86
C GLY A 325 10.84 7.20 4.83
N MET A 326 9.78 7.18 4.05
CA MET A 326 8.80 8.27 3.90
C MET A 326 9.41 9.61 3.47
N ARG A 327 10.57 9.58 2.75
CA ARG A 327 11.30 10.81 2.41
C ARG A 327 10.60 11.60 1.31
N GLY A 328 9.93 10.90 0.36
CA GLY A 328 9.19 11.53 -0.73
C GLY A 328 8.03 12.39 -0.22
N GLY A 329 7.11 11.81 0.52
CA GLY A 329 5.96 12.53 1.09
C GLY A 329 6.36 13.65 2.06
N ASN A 330 7.36 13.41 2.92
CA ASN A 330 7.90 14.45 3.80
C ASN A 330 8.58 15.58 3.01
N GLY A 331 9.37 15.25 1.98
CA GLY A 331 10.04 16.22 1.12
C GLY A 331 9.04 17.09 0.36
N TYR A 332 7.98 16.49 -0.16
CA TYR A 332 6.88 17.22 -0.79
C TYR A 332 6.23 18.21 0.18
N ARG A 333 5.87 17.77 1.39
CA ARG A 333 5.33 18.65 2.44
C ARG A 333 6.25 19.84 2.71
N ASP A 334 7.55 19.61 2.84
CA ASP A 334 8.52 20.64 3.19
C ASP A 334 8.70 21.66 2.04
N GLN A 335 8.71 21.19 0.79
CA GLN A 335 8.82 22.02 -0.41
C GLN A 335 7.54 22.81 -0.71
N HIS A 336 6.36 22.28 -0.32
CA HIS A 336 5.04 22.87 -0.56
C HIS A 336 4.34 23.35 0.72
N ALA A 337 5.11 23.65 1.77
CA ALA A 337 4.54 24.02 3.08
C ALA A 337 3.66 25.27 3.00
N GLU A 338 4.06 26.27 2.19
CA GLU A 338 3.30 27.50 2.00
C GLU A 338 1.99 27.27 1.23
N ASP A 339 1.99 26.31 0.30
CA ASP A 339 0.83 25.94 -0.51
C ASP A 339 -0.04 24.82 0.12
N ALA A 340 0.34 24.29 1.27
CA ALA A 340 -0.41 23.23 1.92
C ALA A 340 -1.90 23.59 2.13
N PRO A 341 -2.28 24.84 2.52
CA PRO A 341 -3.68 25.23 2.62
C PRO A 341 -4.44 25.23 1.28
N ASN A 342 -3.74 25.31 0.16
CA ASN A 342 -4.32 25.36 -1.18
C ASN A 342 -4.64 23.97 -1.74
N HIS A 343 -4.22 22.89 -1.07
CA HIS A 343 -4.65 21.55 -1.40
C HIS A 343 -6.11 21.34 -0.96
N ILE A 344 -6.96 21.00 -1.91
CA ILE A 344 -8.43 20.89 -1.72
C ILE A 344 -8.80 19.48 -1.29
N MET A 345 -8.14 18.48 -1.86
CA MET A 345 -8.24 17.07 -1.50
C MET A 345 -6.93 16.38 -1.87
N ALA A 346 -6.52 15.40 -1.07
CA ALA A 346 -5.43 14.51 -1.38
C ALA A 346 -5.97 13.07 -1.51
N PHE A 347 -5.60 12.41 -2.58
CA PHE A 347 -6.00 11.05 -2.91
C PHE A 347 -4.77 10.15 -3.00
N GLU A 348 -4.87 8.92 -2.45
CA GLU A 348 -3.82 7.90 -2.59
C GLU A 348 -4.44 6.52 -2.82
N SER A 349 -3.79 5.72 -3.66
CA SER A 349 -4.15 4.32 -3.89
C SER A 349 -2.92 3.48 -3.60
N ASP A 350 -2.87 2.86 -2.42
CA ASP A 350 -1.76 2.05 -1.92
C ASP A 350 -2.28 0.85 -1.13
N SER A 351 -3.09 0.03 -1.78
CA SER A 351 -3.62 -1.23 -1.21
C SER A 351 -4.12 -2.15 -2.31
N GLY A 352 -3.50 -2.07 -3.49
CA GLY A 352 -3.90 -2.80 -4.68
C GLY A 352 -5.31 -2.45 -5.19
N VAL A 353 -5.72 -3.12 -6.26
CA VAL A 353 -7.02 -2.85 -6.93
C VAL A 353 -7.98 -4.04 -6.90
N PHE A 354 -7.69 -5.08 -6.14
CA PHE A 354 -8.42 -6.36 -6.08
C PHE A 354 -9.90 -6.18 -5.70
N ALA A 355 -10.80 -6.82 -6.43
CA ALA A 355 -12.22 -6.83 -6.08
C ALA A 355 -12.51 -7.78 -4.89
N PRO A 356 -13.45 -7.43 -3.99
CA PRO A 356 -14.22 -6.19 -3.96
C PRO A 356 -13.38 -4.98 -3.53
N ALA A 357 -13.49 -3.90 -4.29
CA ALA A 357 -12.79 -2.65 -4.00
C ALA A 357 -13.75 -1.60 -3.42
N ARG A 358 -13.18 -0.56 -2.78
CA ARG A 358 -13.93 0.54 -2.18
C ARG A 358 -13.18 1.86 -2.28
N LEU A 359 -13.93 2.93 -2.28
CA LEU A 359 -13.42 4.28 -1.98
C LEU A 359 -13.71 4.62 -0.52
N ALA A 360 -12.77 5.30 0.14
CA ALA A 360 -12.94 5.75 1.51
C ALA A 360 -12.49 7.22 1.63
N PHE A 361 -13.12 7.96 2.56
CA PHE A 361 -12.91 9.39 2.71
C PHE A 361 -12.76 9.80 4.18
N THR A 362 -11.78 10.68 4.43
CA THR A 362 -11.57 11.38 5.71
C THR A 362 -11.67 12.88 5.49
N GLY A 363 -12.53 13.54 6.21
CA GLY A 363 -12.75 15.00 6.15
C GLY A 363 -13.92 15.43 6.99
N SER A 364 -14.34 16.71 6.87
CA SER A 364 -15.50 17.24 7.57
C SER A 364 -16.79 16.52 7.14
N ASP A 365 -17.83 16.56 7.97
CA ASP A 365 -19.14 15.98 7.63
C ASP A 365 -19.76 16.63 6.39
N ALA A 366 -19.53 17.94 6.21
CA ALA A 366 -19.97 18.65 5.01
C ALA A 366 -19.27 18.12 3.75
N ALA A 367 -17.95 17.93 3.79
CA ALA A 367 -17.20 17.35 2.67
C ALA A 367 -17.61 15.91 2.40
N ARG A 368 -17.80 15.10 3.45
CA ARG A 368 -18.25 13.70 3.34
C ARG A 368 -19.58 13.61 2.59
N LYS A 369 -20.54 14.49 2.89
CA LYS A 369 -21.82 14.53 2.21
C LYS A 369 -21.66 14.81 0.72
N ILE A 370 -20.85 15.81 0.36
CA ILE A 370 -20.56 16.15 -1.05
C ILE A 370 -19.92 14.96 -1.78
N VAL A 371 -18.90 14.35 -1.18
CA VAL A 371 -18.19 13.22 -1.76
C VAL A 371 -19.11 11.99 -1.93
N ALA A 372 -20.00 11.75 -0.96
CA ALA A 372 -20.99 10.67 -1.07
C ALA A 372 -22.00 10.94 -2.22
N GLU A 373 -22.40 12.18 -2.41
CA GLU A 373 -23.24 12.56 -3.55
C GLU A 373 -22.50 12.34 -4.89
N ILE A 374 -21.22 12.74 -5.00
CA ILE A 374 -20.38 12.46 -6.18
C ILE A 374 -20.27 10.95 -6.42
N GLY A 375 -20.15 10.16 -5.38
CA GLY A 375 -20.11 8.70 -5.44
C GLY A 375 -21.27 8.09 -6.25
N THR A 376 -22.44 8.74 -6.27
CA THR A 376 -23.60 8.26 -7.06
C THR A 376 -23.30 8.16 -8.57
N LEU A 377 -22.33 8.91 -9.08
CA LEU A 377 -21.86 8.81 -10.48
C LEU A 377 -21.10 7.50 -10.74
N LEU A 378 -20.58 6.87 -9.71
CA LEU A 378 -19.81 5.62 -9.80
C LEU A 378 -20.69 4.36 -9.72
N ALA A 379 -22.02 4.52 -9.69
CA ALA A 379 -22.96 3.39 -9.67
C ALA A 379 -22.74 2.37 -10.80
N PRO A 380 -22.41 2.77 -12.05
CA PRO A 380 -22.11 1.81 -13.12
C PRO A 380 -20.91 0.91 -12.81
N LEU A 381 -20.01 1.35 -11.92
CA LEU A 381 -18.83 0.60 -11.47
C LEU A 381 -19.11 -0.21 -10.18
N GLY A 382 -20.29 -0.05 -9.55
CA GLY A 382 -20.59 -0.63 -8.25
C GLY A 382 -19.76 -0.03 -7.09
N LEU A 383 -19.32 1.23 -7.22
CA LEU A 383 -18.47 1.96 -6.26
C LEU A 383 -19.14 3.24 -5.73
N GLN A 384 -20.47 3.28 -5.74
CA GLN A 384 -21.24 4.46 -5.33
C GLN A 384 -21.18 4.74 -3.82
N GLU A 385 -20.81 3.78 -3.01
CA GLU A 385 -20.71 3.94 -1.56
C GLU A 385 -19.29 4.34 -1.16
N ILE A 386 -19.15 5.49 -0.51
CA ILE A 386 -17.89 6.02 -0.02
C ILE A 386 -17.79 5.74 1.49
N GLY A 387 -16.87 4.86 1.85
CA GLY A 387 -16.62 4.48 3.24
C GLY A 387 -15.86 5.55 4.04
N PRO A 388 -15.78 5.40 5.36
CA PRO A 388 -14.90 6.21 6.21
C PRO A 388 -13.44 5.74 6.13
N GLY A 389 -12.49 6.61 6.53
CA GLY A 389 -11.09 6.24 6.77
C GLY A 389 -10.19 6.30 5.54
N GLY A 390 -10.49 7.19 4.57
CA GLY A 390 -9.59 7.46 3.44
C GLY A 390 -8.31 8.17 3.87
N GLY A 391 -7.21 7.91 3.17
CA GLY A 391 -5.90 8.49 3.41
C GLY A 391 -4.81 7.61 2.81
N GLY A 392 -3.57 8.00 3.01
CA GLY A 392 -2.39 7.26 2.60
C GLY A 392 -1.14 7.80 3.28
N ALA A 393 -0.07 7.05 3.20
CA ALA A 393 1.18 7.34 3.89
C ALA A 393 1.89 8.57 3.29
N ASP A 394 1.94 8.65 1.97
CA ASP A 394 2.65 9.71 1.26
C ASP A 394 1.93 11.06 1.27
N ILE A 395 0.61 11.05 1.13
CA ILE A 395 -0.20 12.28 1.20
C ILE A 395 -0.43 12.77 2.63
N GLY A 396 -0.24 11.91 3.63
CA GLY A 396 -0.45 12.22 5.03
C GLY A 396 0.30 13.46 5.51
N PRO A 397 1.59 13.62 5.24
CA PRO A 397 2.36 14.78 5.70
C PRO A 397 1.82 16.12 5.23
N ILE A 398 1.50 16.29 3.95
CA ILE A 398 0.93 17.53 3.40
C ILE A 398 -0.52 17.72 3.86
N ALA A 399 -1.29 16.62 3.95
CA ALA A 399 -2.68 16.68 4.41
C ALA A 399 -2.80 17.14 5.86
N MET A 400 -1.94 16.66 6.75
CA MET A 400 -1.90 17.12 8.14
C MET A 400 -1.55 18.61 8.24
N LEU A 401 -0.55 19.06 7.47
CA LEU A 401 -0.11 20.46 7.49
C LEU A 401 -1.21 21.41 6.97
N GLY A 402 -1.85 21.06 5.86
CA GLY A 402 -2.88 21.87 5.20
C GLY A 402 -4.31 21.64 5.73
N LYS A 403 -4.52 20.69 6.66
CA LYS A 403 -5.84 20.19 7.07
C LYS A 403 -6.68 19.75 5.86
N VAL A 404 -6.05 19.03 4.94
CA VAL A 404 -6.62 18.62 3.66
C VAL A 404 -7.48 17.38 3.84
N PRO A 405 -8.72 17.34 3.32
CA PRO A 405 -9.50 16.11 3.25
C PRO A 405 -8.75 15.04 2.43
N MET A 406 -8.83 13.78 2.85
CA MET A 406 -8.14 12.67 2.20
C MET A 406 -9.12 11.62 1.68
N MET A 407 -8.78 11.02 0.56
CA MET A 407 -9.50 9.89 -0.02
C MET A 407 -8.53 8.79 -0.42
N SER A 408 -9.00 7.55 -0.39
CA SER A 408 -8.26 6.42 -0.92
C SER A 408 -9.12 5.48 -1.75
N TYR A 409 -8.48 4.75 -2.66
CA TYR A 409 -9.01 3.53 -3.28
C TYR A 409 -8.30 2.34 -2.62
N SER A 410 -9.07 1.32 -2.24
CA SER A 410 -8.52 0.13 -1.61
C SER A 410 -9.16 -1.12 -2.19
N GLY A 411 -8.33 -2.08 -2.56
CA GLY A 411 -8.75 -3.42 -2.96
C GLY A 411 -9.10 -4.32 -1.77
N ASP A 412 -9.38 -5.59 -2.07
CA ASP A 412 -9.61 -6.64 -1.08
C ASP A 412 -8.32 -6.93 -0.29
N PRO A 413 -8.26 -6.61 1.00
CA PRO A 413 -7.05 -6.83 1.80
C PRO A 413 -6.72 -8.32 1.95
N THR A 414 -7.68 -9.22 1.79
CA THR A 414 -7.41 -10.66 1.89
C THR A 414 -6.61 -11.18 0.70
N LYS A 415 -6.75 -10.56 -0.47
CA LYS A 415 -5.93 -10.84 -1.66
C LYS A 415 -4.60 -10.07 -1.61
N TYR A 416 -4.65 -8.78 -1.31
CA TYR A 416 -3.47 -7.91 -1.23
C TYR A 416 -2.41 -8.47 -0.28
N PHE A 417 -2.76 -8.76 0.98
CA PHE A 417 -1.80 -9.27 1.97
C PHE A 417 -1.34 -10.71 1.74
N THR A 418 -1.79 -11.41 0.70
CA THR A 418 -1.17 -12.69 0.30
C THR A 418 0.12 -12.49 -0.48
N ILE A 419 0.29 -11.34 -1.15
CA ILE A 419 1.42 -11.05 -2.04
C ILE A 419 2.24 -9.82 -1.62
N HIS A 420 1.65 -8.92 -0.82
CA HIS A 420 2.27 -7.71 -0.30
C HIS A 420 3.65 -8.01 0.31
N HIS A 421 4.68 -7.31 -0.16
CA HIS A 421 6.08 -7.46 0.26
C HIS A 421 6.68 -8.86 0.02
N THR A 422 6.26 -9.52 -1.05
CA THR A 422 6.75 -10.86 -1.40
C THR A 422 7.23 -10.94 -2.84
N PRO A 423 8.00 -11.98 -3.21
CA PRO A 423 8.35 -12.24 -4.61
C PRO A 423 7.14 -12.49 -5.53
N ALA A 424 5.94 -12.69 -4.97
CA ALA A 424 4.71 -12.94 -5.73
C ALA A 424 3.97 -11.65 -6.11
N ASP A 425 4.45 -10.47 -5.72
CA ASP A 425 3.88 -9.20 -6.17
C ASP A 425 4.33 -8.90 -7.61
N THR A 426 3.56 -9.44 -8.56
CA THR A 426 3.77 -9.34 -10.00
C THR A 426 2.47 -8.97 -10.71
N VAL A 427 2.57 -8.41 -11.91
CA VAL A 427 1.42 -7.94 -12.68
C VAL A 427 0.41 -9.05 -13.00
N ASP A 428 0.85 -10.30 -13.11
CA ASP A 428 -0.01 -11.47 -13.33
C ASP A 428 -1.03 -11.73 -12.23
N ARG A 429 -0.90 -11.05 -11.09
CA ARG A 429 -1.84 -11.13 -9.97
C ARG A 429 -2.99 -10.13 -10.07
N ILE A 430 -2.91 -9.20 -11.02
CA ILE A 430 -3.83 -8.08 -11.15
C ILE A 430 -4.66 -8.25 -12.43
N GLU A 431 -5.96 -8.32 -12.29
CA GLU A 431 -6.87 -8.44 -13.42
C GLU A 431 -7.01 -7.09 -14.16
N PRO A 432 -6.87 -7.04 -15.49
CA PRO A 432 -7.00 -5.80 -16.28
C PRO A 432 -8.30 -5.03 -16.02
N ALA A 433 -9.40 -5.73 -15.82
CA ALA A 433 -10.70 -5.12 -15.52
C ALA A 433 -10.74 -4.41 -14.16
N GLU A 434 -9.98 -4.89 -13.16
CA GLU A 434 -9.87 -4.26 -11.84
C GLU A 434 -9.07 -2.94 -11.94
N VAL A 435 -8.00 -2.92 -12.74
CA VAL A 435 -7.20 -1.72 -13.02
C VAL A 435 -8.04 -0.66 -13.75
N SER A 436 -8.74 -1.06 -14.80
CA SER A 436 -9.63 -0.17 -15.56
C SER A 436 -10.74 0.43 -14.68
N LYS A 437 -11.32 -0.39 -13.81
CA LYS A 437 -12.36 0.05 -12.85
C LYS A 437 -11.80 1.05 -11.82
N ALA A 438 -10.60 0.82 -11.31
CA ALA A 438 -9.93 1.74 -10.40
C ALA A 438 -9.68 3.09 -11.10
N ALA A 439 -9.03 3.08 -12.27
CA ALA A 439 -8.76 4.28 -13.05
C ALA A 439 -10.04 5.07 -13.37
N ALA A 440 -11.11 4.38 -13.78
CA ALA A 440 -12.41 4.98 -14.08
C ALA A 440 -13.01 5.71 -12.87
N SER A 441 -12.99 5.06 -11.71
CA SER A 441 -13.58 5.62 -10.48
C SER A 441 -12.79 6.83 -9.98
N ILE A 442 -11.45 6.75 -10.02
CA ILE A 442 -10.56 7.84 -9.64
C ILE A 442 -10.75 9.04 -10.59
N ALA A 443 -10.74 8.80 -11.92
CA ALA A 443 -10.91 9.85 -12.90
C ALA A 443 -12.23 10.62 -12.73
N ALA A 444 -13.34 9.92 -12.57
CA ALA A 444 -14.64 10.56 -12.39
C ALA A 444 -14.75 11.32 -11.06
N MET A 445 -14.27 10.75 -9.95
CA MET A 445 -14.29 11.40 -8.63
C MET A 445 -13.41 12.66 -8.61
N ILE A 446 -12.15 12.54 -9.04
CA ILE A 446 -11.17 13.63 -9.05
C ILE A 446 -11.63 14.76 -9.97
N TYR A 447 -12.17 14.42 -11.14
CA TYR A 447 -12.72 15.42 -12.07
C TYR A 447 -13.76 16.29 -11.39
N VAL A 448 -14.79 15.70 -10.75
CA VAL A 448 -15.87 16.48 -10.15
C VAL A 448 -15.35 17.33 -9.00
N VAL A 449 -14.51 16.80 -8.12
CA VAL A 449 -13.89 17.56 -7.02
C VAL A 449 -13.07 18.73 -7.55
N ALA A 450 -12.34 18.55 -8.64
CA ALA A 450 -11.53 19.61 -9.22
C ALA A 450 -12.33 20.64 -10.03
N ASP A 451 -13.51 20.27 -10.53
CA ASP A 451 -14.32 21.14 -11.41
C ASP A 451 -15.52 21.80 -10.72
N MET A 452 -15.96 21.34 -9.55
CA MET A 452 -17.09 21.93 -8.83
C MET A 452 -16.81 23.39 -8.44
N PRO A 453 -17.85 24.27 -8.31
CA PRO A 453 -17.67 25.70 -8.12
C PRO A 453 -16.95 26.06 -6.81
N GLN A 454 -17.24 25.33 -5.75
CA GLN A 454 -16.66 25.57 -4.43
C GLN A 454 -15.69 24.46 -4.05
N ALA A 455 -14.61 24.81 -3.36
CA ALA A 455 -13.69 23.82 -2.79
C ALA A 455 -14.40 22.92 -1.77
N LEU A 456 -13.90 21.70 -1.56
CA LEU A 456 -14.37 20.85 -0.47
C LEU A 456 -14.15 21.55 0.87
N PRO A 457 -15.16 21.57 1.75
CA PRO A 457 -15.01 22.12 3.10
C PRO A 457 -13.98 21.32 3.91
N LYS A 458 -13.04 22.03 4.54
CA LYS A 458 -12.04 21.45 5.44
C LYS A 458 -12.59 21.21 6.83
#